data_507436db31c55d4b12ebaa44032f805a
#
_entry.id   507436db31c55d4b12ebaa44032f805a
#
_cell.length_a   1.000
_cell.length_b   1.000
_cell.length_c   1.000
_cell.angle_alpha   90.00
_cell.angle_beta   90.00
_cell.angle_gamma   90.00
#
_symmetry.space_group_name_H-M   'P 1'
#
loop_
_entity.id
_entity.type
_entity.pdbx_description
1 polymer ?
#
loop_
_entity_poly.entity_id
_entity_poly.type
_entity_poly.pdbx_seq_one_letter_code
_entity_poly.pdbx_strand_id
1 'polypeptide(L)'
;MDFSLLAQDDAFDFSKYFQPIVDVFALVGREVEIKKKDKKNFGKVESAFLKDNTDVYDVMFQTEKSIKIKIEVDTCPPLNFKTEQKLLLQPHSFMTRCFTLPDLFAGKMHALVYRAWKNRVKGRDWYDFEWYVRHNVPLDFVHLAERCKQFNPNRSLEKNLSFSNDRH
;
A
#
# COMPACT_ATOMS: atom_id res chain seq x y z
N MET A 1 -7.68 2.58 -3.32
CA MET A 1 -6.57 2.58 -4.31
C MET A 1 -5.32 2.95 -3.55
N ASP A 2 -4.28 2.17 -3.69
CA ASP A 2 -3.05 2.33 -2.92
C ASP A 2 -1.93 2.67 -3.89
N PHE A 3 -1.31 3.83 -3.67
CA PHE A 3 -0.18 4.34 -4.45
C PHE A 3 1.05 4.42 -3.56
N SER A 4 2.22 4.41 -4.19
CA SER A 4 3.50 4.62 -3.52
C SER A 4 4.36 5.52 -4.39
N LEU A 5 5.10 6.41 -3.77
CA LEU A 5 6.14 7.15 -4.47
C LEU A 5 7.27 6.19 -4.89
N LEU A 6 8.01 6.55 -5.92
CA LEU A 6 9.18 5.79 -6.36
C LEU A 6 10.43 6.08 -5.51
N ALA A 7 10.42 7.21 -4.82
CA ALA A 7 11.44 7.64 -3.87
C ALA A 7 10.74 8.30 -2.68
N GLN A 8 11.42 8.35 -1.55
CA GLN A 8 10.91 9.03 -0.36
C GLN A 8 10.89 10.55 -0.60
N ASP A 9 9.77 11.19 -0.30
CA ASP A 9 9.59 12.63 -0.42
C ASP A 9 8.64 13.14 0.66
N ASP A 10 9.19 13.72 1.71
CA ASP A 10 8.44 14.27 2.83
C ASP A 10 7.68 15.57 2.46
N ALA A 11 8.09 16.24 1.37
CA ALA A 11 7.46 17.45 0.86
C ALA A 11 6.35 17.16 -0.16
N PHE A 12 6.11 15.89 -0.48
CA PHE A 12 5.08 15.52 -1.46
C PHE A 12 3.69 15.96 -1.00
N ASP A 13 3.02 16.72 -1.85
CA ASP A 13 1.63 17.11 -1.65
C ASP A 13 0.76 16.58 -2.79
N PHE A 14 -0.16 15.69 -2.44
CA PHE A 14 -1.10 15.11 -3.40
C PHE A 14 -2.18 16.11 -3.82
N SER A 15 -2.40 17.20 -3.07
CA SER A 15 -3.46 18.16 -3.37
C SER A 15 -3.34 18.79 -4.77
N LYS A 16 -2.12 18.87 -5.31
CA LYS A 16 -1.85 19.33 -6.69
C LYS A 16 -2.55 18.50 -7.78
N TYR A 17 -2.97 17.27 -7.46
CA TYR A 17 -3.68 16.39 -8.38
C TYR A 17 -5.20 16.47 -8.24
N PHE A 18 -5.73 17.19 -7.23
CA PHE A 18 -7.19 17.21 -6.97
C PHE A 18 -7.95 17.80 -8.12
N GLN A 19 -7.55 18.98 -8.57
CA GLN A 19 -8.25 19.65 -9.68
C GLN A 19 -8.16 18.83 -10.97
N PRO A 20 -7.00 18.33 -11.42
CA PRO A 20 -6.93 17.43 -12.56
C PRO A 20 -7.84 16.21 -12.47
N ILE A 21 -7.97 15.60 -11.28
CA ILE A 21 -8.88 14.46 -11.09
C ILE A 21 -10.33 14.90 -11.25
N VAL A 22 -10.73 16.01 -10.62
CA VAL A 22 -12.08 16.56 -10.71
C VAL A 22 -12.43 16.87 -12.18
N ASP A 23 -11.50 17.50 -12.91
CA ASP A 23 -11.70 17.87 -14.32
C ASP A 23 -11.91 16.62 -15.21
N VAL A 24 -11.13 15.55 -15.00
CA VAL A 24 -11.30 14.29 -15.74
C VAL A 24 -12.67 13.66 -15.47
N PHE A 25 -13.14 13.67 -14.21
CA PHE A 25 -14.47 13.16 -13.90
C PHE A 25 -15.58 14.03 -14.50
N ALA A 26 -15.41 15.35 -14.54
CA ALA A 26 -16.35 16.27 -15.16
C ALA A 26 -16.50 16.01 -16.66
N LEU A 27 -15.40 15.66 -17.37
CA LEU A 27 -15.44 15.30 -18.80
C LEU A 27 -16.33 14.08 -19.10
N VAL A 28 -16.49 13.18 -18.13
CA VAL A 28 -17.38 12.01 -18.25
C VAL A 28 -18.72 12.21 -17.56
N GLY A 29 -19.10 13.48 -17.28
CA GLY A 29 -20.38 13.85 -16.69
C GLY A 29 -20.55 13.44 -15.24
N ARG A 30 -19.45 13.33 -14.49
CA ARG A 30 -19.46 12.97 -13.06
C ARG A 30 -18.96 14.13 -12.22
N GLU A 31 -19.77 14.52 -11.26
CA GLU A 31 -19.35 15.47 -10.22
C GLU A 31 -18.71 14.72 -9.06
N VAL A 32 -17.49 15.10 -8.71
CA VAL A 32 -16.74 14.49 -7.62
C VAL A 32 -16.16 15.55 -6.69
N GLU A 33 -16.09 15.24 -5.43
CA GLU A 33 -15.43 16.05 -4.41
C GLU A 33 -14.29 15.24 -3.79
N ILE A 34 -13.10 15.85 -3.65
CA ILE A 34 -11.95 15.23 -2.99
C ILE A 34 -11.71 15.92 -1.66
N LYS A 35 -11.71 15.15 -0.58
CA LYS A 35 -11.40 15.63 0.77
C LYS A 35 -10.18 14.93 1.30
N LYS A 36 -9.21 15.72 1.76
CA LYS A 36 -8.08 15.22 2.55
C LYS A 36 -8.59 14.89 3.95
N LYS A 37 -8.28 13.69 4.44
CA LYS A 37 -8.54 13.36 5.84
C LYS A 37 -7.40 13.86 6.71
N ASP A 38 -7.73 14.73 7.66
CA ASP A 38 -6.78 15.16 8.66
C ASP A 38 -6.37 13.97 9.55
N LYS A 39 -5.06 13.79 9.72
CA LYS A 39 -4.48 12.74 10.56
C LYS A 39 -4.95 12.79 12.02
N LYS A 40 -5.48 13.93 12.50
CA LYS A 40 -5.93 14.13 13.88
C LYS A 40 -7.11 13.26 14.31
N ASN A 41 -7.89 12.72 13.40
CA ASN A 41 -9.05 11.87 13.69
C ASN A 41 -8.78 10.37 13.64
N PHE A 42 -7.59 9.95 13.29
CA PHE A 42 -7.14 8.60 13.56
C PHE A 42 -6.70 8.54 15.03
N GLY A 43 -7.67 8.52 15.92
CA GLY A 43 -7.44 8.25 17.34
C GLY A 43 -6.50 7.06 17.47
N LYS A 44 -5.63 7.08 18.49
CA LYS A 44 -4.67 6.06 18.92
C LYS A 44 -5.10 4.62 18.58
N VAL A 45 -5.18 4.28 17.32
CA VAL A 45 -5.18 2.91 16.91
C VAL A 45 -3.72 2.57 16.78
N GLU A 46 -3.24 1.81 17.73
CA GLU A 46 -1.93 1.13 17.75
C GLU A 46 -1.76 0.16 16.57
N SER A 47 -2.24 0.49 15.42
CA SER A 47 -1.76 -0.03 14.15
C SER A 47 -0.68 0.91 13.62
N ALA A 48 0.21 1.30 14.51
CA ALA A 48 1.35 2.18 14.31
C ALA A 48 2.36 1.64 13.27
N PHE A 49 2.00 0.67 12.47
CA PHE A 49 3.00 -0.18 11.86
C PHE A 49 3.36 0.16 10.43
N LEU A 50 2.76 1.15 9.79
CA LEU A 50 3.16 1.49 8.42
C LEU A 50 2.53 2.79 7.90
N LYS A 51 2.04 3.68 8.77
CA LYS A 51 1.19 4.78 8.32
C LYS A 51 1.56 6.17 8.79
N ASP A 52 2.72 6.40 9.34
CA ASP A 52 3.08 7.76 9.75
C ASP A 52 3.24 8.71 8.55
N ASN A 53 3.52 8.16 7.37
CA ASN A 53 3.76 8.91 6.15
C ASN A 53 2.77 8.60 5.02
N THR A 54 1.58 8.05 5.33
CA THR A 54 0.56 7.78 4.33
C THR A 54 -0.54 8.82 4.40
N ASP A 55 -0.72 9.58 3.34
CA ASP A 55 -1.86 10.47 3.16
C ASP A 55 -3.08 9.69 2.65
N VAL A 56 -4.24 9.97 3.22
CA VAL A 56 -5.50 9.32 2.87
C VAL A 56 -6.47 10.35 2.31
N TYR A 57 -7.00 10.07 1.14
CA TYR A 57 -7.92 10.93 0.42
C TYR A 57 -9.21 10.17 0.10
N ASP A 58 -10.35 10.83 0.25
CA ASP A 58 -11.64 10.29 -0.16
C ASP A 58 -12.13 11.04 -1.41
N VAL A 59 -12.44 10.32 -2.46
CA VAL A 59 -13.16 10.85 -3.63
C VAL A 59 -14.64 10.52 -3.46
N MET A 60 -15.46 11.55 -3.38
CA MET A 60 -16.92 11.42 -3.21
C MET A 60 -17.62 11.82 -4.51
N PHE A 61 -18.55 11.01 -4.95
CA PHE A 61 -19.44 11.33 -6.07
C PHE A 61 -20.73 11.96 -5.53
N GLN A 62 -21.12 13.09 -6.10
CA GLN A 62 -22.38 13.75 -5.77
C GLN A 62 -23.52 13.10 -6.58
N THR A 63 -24.00 11.97 -6.09
CA THR A 63 -25.19 11.30 -6.60
C THR A 63 -26.04 10.87 -5.41
N GLU A 64 -27.31 10.53 -5.63
CA GLU A 64 -28.22 10.05 -4.56
C GLU A 64 -27.67 8.88 -3.76
N LYS A 65 -26.71 8.12 -4.34
CA LYS A 65 -25.90 7.10 -3.63
C LYS A 65 -24.44 7.47 -3.77
N SER A 66 -23.86 8.10 -2.75
CA SER A 66 -22.45 8.47 -2.76
C SER A 66 -21.54 7.24 -2.72
N ILE A 67 -20.70 7.10 -3.74
CA ILE A 67 -19.61 6.12 -3.77
C ILE A 67 -18.35 6.79 -3.21
N LYS A 68 -17.75 6.20 -2.18
CA LYS A 68 -16.46 6.66 -1.64
C LYS A 68 -15.33 5.82 -2.20
N ILE A 69 -14.39 6.47 -2.86
CA ILE A 69 -13.12 5.85 -3.28
C ILE A 69 -12.02 6.37 -2.37
N LYS A 70 -11.45 5.48 -1.56
CA LYS A 70 -10.30 5.81 -0.74
C LYS A 70 -9.03 5.75 -1.57
N ILE A 71 -8.24 6.82 -1.57
CA ILE A 71 -6.91 6.89 -2.15
C ILE A 71 -5.89 7.00 -1.02
N GLU A 72 -4.91 6.13 -1.01
CA GLU A 72 -3.79 6.14 -0.07
C GLU A 72 -2.49 6.32 -0.87
N VAL A 73 -1.64 7.24 -0.43
CA VAL A 73 -0.33 7.48 -1.03
C VAL A 73 0.73 7.31 0.04
N ASP A 74 1.63 6.33 -0.15
CA ASP A 74 2.79 6.15 0.70
C ASP A 74 3.91 7.09 0.22
N THR A 75 4.23 8.09 1.04
CA THR A 75 5.24 9.12 0.74
C THR A 75 6.63 8.74 1.21
N CYS A 76 6.75 7.71 2.06
CA CYS A 76 8.01 7.19 2.56
C CYS A 76 8.09 5.66 2.37
N PRO A 77 8.03 5.17 1.12
CA PRO A 77 8.02 3.74 0.87
C PRO A 77 9.34 3.08 1.27
N PRO A 78 9.29 1.83 1.78
CA PRO A 78 10.49 1.01 1.88
C PRO A 78 11.13 0.87 0.50
N LEU A 79 12.44 1.14 0.40
CA LEU A 79 13.15 1.14 -0.88
C LEU A 79 13.47 -0.28 -1.39
N ASN A 80 14.29 -0.36 -2.44
CA ASN A 80 14.71 -1.62 -3.06
C ASN A 80 13.56 -2.48 -3.60
N PHE A 81 12.54 -1.84 -4.12
CA PHE A 81 11.47 -2.50 -4.89
C PHE A 81 11.70 -2.33 -6.39
N LYS A 82 11.11 -3.23 -7.16
CA LYS A 82 11.09 -3.19 -8.62
C LYS A 82 9.71 -2.83 -9.11
N THR A 83 9.67 -2.19 -10.27
CA THR A 83 8.41 -1.83 -10.92
C THR A 83 8.38 -2.35 -12.34
N GLU A 84 7.18 -2.63 -12.81
CA GLU A 84 6.90 -3.00 -14.20
C GLU A 84 5.82 -2.09 -14.79
N GLN A 85 5.81 -1.95 -16.10
CA GLN A 85 4.75 -1.23 -16.80
C GLN A 85 3.61 -2.21 -17.12
N LYS A 86 2.38 -1.79 -16.80
CA LYS A 86 1.15 -2.52 -17.13
C LYS A 86 0.26 -1.68 -18.00
N LEU A 87 -0.21 -2.26 -19.10
CA LEU A 87 -1.23 -1.64 -19.93
C LEU A 87 -2.61 -1.93 -19.32
N LEU A 88 -3.32 -0.90 -18.91
CA LEU A 88 -4.72 -0.98 -18.53
C LEU A 88 -5.57 -0.59 -19.74
N LEU A 89 -6.62 -1.37 -20.01
CA LEU A 89 -7.47 -1.18 -21.20
C LEU A 89 -8.79 -0.50 -20.89
N GLN A 90 -9.18 -0.44 -19.62
CA GLN A 90 -10.46 0.12 -19.19
C GLN A 90 -10.26 1.16 -18.07
N PRO A 91 -11.05 2.24 -18.04
CA PRO A 91 -12.05 2.67 -19.04
C PRO A 91 -11.41 3.18 -20.32
N HIS A 92 -10.14 3.56 -20.29
CA HIS A 92 -9.33 4.00 -21.44
C HIS A 92 -7.99 3.30 -21.40
N SER A 93 -7.37 3.09 -22.54
CA SER A 93 -6.04 2.48 -22.61
C SER A 93 -4.98 3.45 -22.09
N PHE A 94 -4.26 3.05 -21.05
CA PHE A 94 -3.11 3.81 -20.55
C PHE A 94 -2.07 2.89 -19.90
N MET A 95 -0.82 3.34 -19.91
CA MET A 95 0.27 2.66 -19.23
C MET A 95 0.35 3.11 -17.77
N THR A 96 0.45 2.17 -16.87
CA THR A 96 0.68 2.45 -15.46
C THR A 96 1.92 1.70 -14.96
N ARG A 97 2.55 2.23 -13.94
CA ARG A 97 3.69 1.58 -13.28
C ARG A 97 3.20 0.91 -12.00
N CYS A 98 3.44 -0.38 -11.90
CA CYS A 98 3.05 -1.19 -10.75
C CYS A 98 4.29 -1.80 -10.10
N PHE A 99 4.22 -2.12 -8.82
CA PHE A 99 5.17 -3.02 -8.20
C PHE A 99 5.16 -4.38 -8.89
N THR A 100 6.31 -5.05 -8.95
CA THR A 100 6.33 -6.44 -9.42
C THR A 100 5.63 -7.38 -8.43
N LEU A 101 5.17 -8.52 -8.90
CA LEU A 101 4.50 -9.49 -8.02
C LEU A 101 5.38 -9.95 -6.84
N PRO A 102 6.70 -10.18 -7.01
CA PRO A 102 7.59 -10.49 -5.89
C PRO A 102 7.63 -9.41 -4.79
N ASP A 103 7.62 -8.14 -5.18
CA ASP A 103 7.62 -7.01 -4.24
C ASP A 103 6.27 -6.87 -3.54
N LEU A 104 5.17 -7.06 -4.27
CA LEU A 104 3.83 -7.10 -3.67
C LEU A 104 3.69 -8.24 -2.66
N PHE A 105 4.25 -9.42 -2.99
CA PHE A 105 4.28 -10.55 -2.08
C PHE A 105 5.10 -10.23 -0.82
N ALA A 106 6.27 -9.58 -0.95
CA ALA A 106 7.06 -9.11 0.19
C ALA A 106 6.25 -8.18 1.11
N GLY A 107 5.46 -7.27 0.54
CA GLY A 107 4.54 -6.41 1.29
C GLY A 107 3.47 -7.20 2.06
N LYS A 108 2.91 -8.24 1.46
CA LYS A 108 1.92 -9.12 2.11
C LYS A 108 2.55 -9.96 3.22
N MET A 109 3.72 -10.53 2.98
CA MET A 109 4.47 -11.27 3.99
C MET A 109 4.80 -10.40 5.20
N HIS A 110 5.31 -9.20 4.96
CA HIS A 110 5.56 -8.24 6.03
C HIS A 110 4.28 -7.94 6.83
N ALA A 111 3.16 -7.71 6.16
CA ALA A 111 1.88 -7.46 6.83
C ALA A 111 1.40 -8.65 7.67
N LEU A 112 1.58 -9.89 7.19
CA LEU A 112 1.21 -11.10 7.93
C LEU A 112 2.05 -11.28 9.20
N VAL A 113 3.37 -10.99 9.12
CA VAL A 113 4.30 -11.23 10.24
C VAL A 113 4.21 -10.12 11.29
N TYR A 114 4.09 -8.86 10.86
CA TYR A 114 4.24 -7.72 11.75
C TYR A 114 2.94 -6.99 12.11
N ARG A 115 1.82 -7.30 11.43
CA ARG A 115 0.55 -6.69 11.80
C ARG A 115 0.11 -7.21 13.17
N ALA A 116 -0.17 -6.27 14.08
CA ALA A 116 -0.77 -6.62 15.37
C ALA A 116 -2.20 -7.15 15.17
N TRP A 117 -2.38 -8.45 15.27
CA TRP A 117 -3.68 -9.13 15.21
C TRP A 117 -4.37 -9.06 16.57
N LYS A 118 -4.86 -7.89 17.00
CA LYS A 118 -5.40 -7.74 18.35
C LYS A 118 -6.54 -8.75 18.63
N ASN A 119 -7.65 -8.64 17.93
CA ASN A 119 -8.80 -9.56 18.13
C ASN A 119 -9.42 -10.03 16.81
N ARG A 120 -8.83 -9.70 15.66
CA ARG A 120 -9.40 -10.01 14.35
C ARG A 120 -8.33 -10.26 13.31
N VAL A 121 -8.19 -11.51 12.95
CA VAL A 121 -7.41 -11.91 11.77
C VAL A 121 -8.15 -11.46 10.52
N LYS A 122 -7.46 -10.71 9.63
CA LYS A 122 -8.04 -10.34 8.34
C LYS A 122 -7.86 -11.51 7.36
N GLY A 123 -8.90 -12.29 7.14
CA GLY A 123 -8.88 -13.44 6.23
C GLY A 123 -8.38 -13.11 4.83
N ARG A 124 -8.60 -11.88 4.32
CA ARG A 124 -8.08 -11.47 3.01
C ARG A 124 -6.55 -11.48 2.94
N ASP A 125 -5.81 -11.17 4.01
CA ASP A 125 -4.35 -11.15 3.97
C ASP A 125 -3.81 -12.58 3.83
N TRP A 126 -4.50 -13.57 4.44
CA TRP A 126 -4.21 -14.99 4.26
C TRP A 126 -4.61 -15.49 2.86
N TYR A 127 -5.75 -15.04 2.34
CA TYR A 127 -6.17 -15.35 0.98
C TYR A 127 -5.15 -14.83 -0.04
N ASP A 128 -4.69 -13.59 0.12
CA ASP A 128 -3.66 -13.02 -0.76
C ASP A 128 -2.35 -13.83 -0.66
N PHE A 129 -1.91 -14.22 0.53
CA PHE A 129 -0.74 -15.07 0.73
C PHE A 129 -0.88 -16.40 -0.02
N GLU A 130 -1.99 -17.09 0.19
CA GLU A 130 -2.28 -18.36 -0.49
C GLU A 130 -2.27 -18.19 -2.01
N TRP A 131 -2.81 -17.09 -2.51
CA TRP A 131 -2.80 -16.78 -3.93
C TRP A 131 -1.38 -16.70 -4.49
N TYR A 132 -0.46 -15.95 -3.83
CA TYR A 132 0.93 -15.86 -4.26
C TYR A 132 1.63 -17.23 -4.28
N VAL A 133 1.41 -18.02 -3.22
CA VAL A 133 2.00 -19.38 -3.13
C VAL A 133 1.47 -20.28 -4.24
N ARG A 134 0.16 -20.30 -4.47
CA ARG A 134 -0.45 -21.13 -5.54
C ARG A 134 0.02 -20.75 -6.95
N HIS A 135 0.35 -19.48 -7.17
CA HIS A 135 0.86 -18.99 -8.45
C HIS A 135 2.39 -19.07 -8.55
N ASN A 136 3.06 -19.70 -7.58
CA ASN A 136 4.52 -19.83 -7.52
C ASN A 136 5.24 -18.50 -7.69
N VAL A 137 4.68 -17.40 -7.14
CA VAL A 137 5.32 -16.11 -7.17
C VAL A 137 6.52 -16.12 -6.23
N PRO A 138 7.74 -15.83 -6.70
CA PRO A 138 8.90 -15.77 -5.83
C PRO A 138 8.78 -14.58 -4.87
N LEU A 139 9.28 -14.72 -3.65
CA LEU A 139 9.34 -13.65 -2.67
C LEU A 139 10.59 -12.80 -2.91
N ASP A 140 10.45 -11.46 -3.01
CA ASP A 140 11.60 -10.56 -3.00
C ASP A 140 12.08 -10.34 -1.56
N PHE A 141 13.12 -11.10 -1.17
CA PHE A 141 13.71 -11.02 0.17
C PHE A 141 14.43 -9.69 0.43
N VAL A 142 14.95 -9.03 -0.61
CA VAL A 142 15.64 -7.75 -0.48
C VAL A 142 14.65 -6.66 -0.08
N HIS A 143 13.52 -6.59 -0.80
CA HIS A 143 12.46 -5.66 -0.46
C HIS A 143 11.78 -6.00 0.88
N LEU A 144 11.60 -7.28 1.20
CA LEU A 144 11.10 -7.70 2.51
C LEU A 144 12.01 -7.22 3.63
N ALA A 145 13.34 -7.36 3.46
CA ALA A 145 14.32 -6.89 4.43
C ALA A 145 14.22 -5.38 4.67
N GLU A 146 14.07 -4.57 3.61
CA GLU A 146 13.89 -3.13 3.74
C GLU A 146 12.61 -2.77 4.50
N ARG A 147 11.51 -3.46 4.23
CA ARG A 147 10.25 -3.29 4.99
C ARG A 147 10.44 -3.61 6.48
N CYS A 148 11.16 -4.67 6.79
CA CYS A 148 11.45 -5.06 8.18
C CYS A 148 12.33 -4.05 8.90
N LYS A 149 13.32 -3.45 8.21
CA LYS A 149 14.19 -2.41 8.78
C LYS A 149 13.40 -1.15 9.14
N GLN A 150 12.52 -0.71 8.26
CA GLN A 150 11.68 0.47 8.47
C GLN A 150 10.77 0.29 9.69
N PHE A 151 10.30 -0.94 9.91
CA PHE A 151 9.46 -1.27 11.05
C PHE A 151 10.24 -1.40 12.37
N ASN A 152 11.44 -1.95 12.33
CA ASN A 152 12.23 -2.23 13.51
C ASN A 152 13.73 -2.00 13.21
N PRO A 153 14.19 -0.73 13.23
CA PRO A 153 15.54 -0.37 12.82
C PRO A 153 16.65 -1.11 13.58
N ASN A 154 16.33 -1.66 14.77
CA ASN A 154 17.28 -2.38 15.62
C ASN A 154 17.23 -3.91 15.46
N ARG A 155 16.39 -4.47 14.60
CA ARG A 155 16.24 -5.92 14.42
C ARG A 155 16.70 -6.33 13.03
N SER A 156 17.95 -6.76 12.90
CA SER A 156 18.42 -7.41 11.67
C SER A 156 17.68 -8.73 11.45
N LEU A 157 17.30 -9.04 10.22
CA LEU A 157 16.63 -10.31 9.84
C LEU A 157 17.44 -11.55 10.25
N GLU A 158 18.74 -11.43 10.42
CA GLU A 158 19.65 -12.51 10.80
C GLU A 158 19.29 -13.18 12.13
N LYS A 159 18.68 -12.44 13.07
CA LYS A 159 18.24 -13.03 14.35
C LYS A 159 16.98 -13.87 14.27
N ASN A 160 16.18 -13.74 13.22
CA ASN A 160 14.93 -14.50 13.09
C ASN A 160 15.09 -15.79 12.26
N LEU A 161 16.18 -15.95 11.54
CA LEU A 161 16.48 -17.15 10.75
C LEU A 161 17.27 -18.22 11.54
N SER A 162 17.76 -17.88 12.73
CA SER A 162 18.51 -18.83 13.58
C SER A 162 17.65 -19.85 14.32
N PHE A 163 16.32 -19.80 14.18
CA PHE A 163 15.41 -20.72 14.89
C PHE A 163 15.17 -22.08 14.20
N SER A 164 15.79 -22.35 13.05
CA SER A 164 15.52 -23.60 12.32
C SER A 164 16.59 -24.69 12.39
N ASN A 165 17.71 -24.48 13.15
CA ASN A 165 18.81 -25.46 13.17
C ASN A 165 18.96 -26.28 14.45
N ASP A 166 18.12 -26.10 15.47
CA ASP A 166 18.21 -26.89 16.70
C ASP A 166 16.96 -27.77 16.88
N ARG A 167 16.81 -28.76 16.04
CA ARG A 167 16.07 -30.01 16.35
C ARG A 167 16.72 -31.19 15.61
N HIS A 168 17.66 -31.79 16.28
CA HIS A 168 17.94 -33.22 16.13
C HIS A 168 17.22 -33.96 17.24
#